data_1fca8334c0fc290b575f67e423adcc59
#
_entry.id   1fca8334c0fc290b575f67e423adcc59
#
_cell.length_a   1.000
_cell.length_b   1.000
_cell.length_c   1.000
_cell.angle_alpha   90.00
_cell.angle_beta   90.00
_cell.angle_gamma   90.00
#
_symmetry.space_group_name_H-M   'P 1'
#
loop_
_entity.id
_entity.type
_entity.pdbx_description
1 polymer ?
#
loop_
_entity_poly.entity_id
_entity_poly.type
_entity_poly.pdbx_seq_one_letter_code
_entity_poly.pdbx_strand_id
1 'polypeptide(L)'
;RNFDSYYNDFGLKQSKLWPAGTLCITIAANIAETAILSYPMCFPDSIVGFNANPEKSSELFVYYFFEYIKKEIQKSASGSIQDNINIDYLSKMRIKVPEKKYQDKIVELLSSIDKKILLNNQINQELEAMAKTLYDYWFVQFDFPDQNGKPYKSSGGKMVYNPELKRDMPEGW
;
A
#
# COMPACT_ATOMS: atom_id res chain seq x y z
N ARG A 1 -6.37 10.45 -1.69
CA ARG A 1 -6.01 9.78 -2.95
C ARG A 1 -6.16 10.79 -4.07
N ASN A 2 -5.06 11.17 -4.71
CA ASN A 2 -5.08 12.04 -5.88
C ASN A 2 -5.18 11.14 -7.11
N PHE A 3 -6.19 11.40 -7.95
CA PHE A 3 -6.35 10.76 -9.25
C PHE A 3 -6.13 11.81 -10.31
N ASP A 4 -5.33 11.49 -11.31
CA ASP A 4 -5.01 12.42 -12.40
C ASP A 4 -6.16 12.52 -13.42
N SER A 5 -7.01 11.48 -13.50
CA SER A 5 -8.15 11.44 -14.42
C SER A 5 -9.24 10.47 -13.97
N TYR A 6 -10.44 10.69 -14.45
CA TYR A 6 -11.61 9.85 -14.22
C TYR A 6 -12.28 9.50 -15.55
N TYR A 7 -12.93 8.34 -15.61
CA TYR A 7 -13.87 8.05 -16.70
C TYR A 7 -15.08 8.97 -16.59
N ASN A 8 -15.50 9.54 -17.71
CA ASN A 8 -16.81 10.13 -17.84
C ASN A 8 -17.86 9.01 -18.11
N ASP A 9 -19.14 9.37 -18.16
CA ASP A 9 -20.24 8.42 -18.39
C ASP A 9 -20.10 7.65 -19.71
N PHE A 10 -19.53 8.28 -20.73
CA PHE A 10 -19.30 7.65 -22.03
C PHE A 10 -18.18 6.59 -21.94
N GLY A 11 -17.07 6.94 -21.33
CA GLY A 11 -15.96 6.00 -21.10
C GLY A 11 -16.36 4.83 -20.20
N LEU A 12 -17.18 5.10 -19.17
CA LEU A 12 -17.68 4.06 -18.27
C LEU A 12 -18.59 3.05 -19.00
N LYS A 13 -19.42 3.51 -19.96
CA LYS A 13 -20.27 2.63 -20.77
C LYS A 13 -19.48 1.68 -21.70
N GLN A 14 -18.23 2.04 -22.02
CA GLN A 14 -17.34 1.23 -22.85
C GLN A 14 -16.38 0.36 -22.01
N SER A 15 -16.44 0.46 -20.70
CA SER A 15 -15.59 -0.26 -19.75
C SER A 15 -16.42 -1.12 -18.83
N LYS A 16 -15.79 -2.13 -18.23
CA LYS A 16 -16.42 -2.92 -17.16
C LYS A 16 -16.06 -2.33 -15.82
N LEU A 17 -17.06 -1.91 -15.05
CA LEU A 17 -16.87 -1.54 -13.66
C LEU A 17 -16.85 -2.80 -12.80
N TRP A 18 -15.71 -3.04 -12.16
CA TRP A 18 -15.53 -4.15 -11.25
C TRP A 18 -15.81 -3.71 -9.81
N PRO A 19 -16.47 -4.55 -8.99
CA PRO A 19 -16.79 -4.20 -7.62
C PRO A 19 -15.55 -4.19 -6.71
N ALA A 20 -15.66 -3.52 -5.57
CA ALA A 20 -14.68 -3.69 -4.49
C ALA A 20 -14.60 -5.17 -4.08
N GLY A 21 -13.42 -5.60 -3.64
CA GLY A 21 -13.14 -7.00 -3.31
C GLY A 21 -12.69 -7.85 -4.50
N THR A 22 -12.83 -7.38 -5.75
CA THR A 22 -12.30 -8.10 -6.92
C THR A 22 -10.79 -8.26 -6.81
N LEU A 23 -10.29 -9.50 -6.98
CA LEU A 23 -8.86 -9.77 -7.13
C LEU A 23 -8.42 -9.45 -8.55
N CYS A 24 -7.48 -8.54 -8.69
CA CYS A 24 -6.82 -8.18 -9.94
C CYS A 24 -5.52 -8.95 -10.08
N ILE A 25 -5.26 -9.51 -11.27
CA ILE A 25 -4.05 -10.26 -11.61
C ILE A 25 -3.50 -9.68 -12.91
N THR A 26 -2.27 -9.21 -12.92
CA THR A 26 -1.63 -8.71 -14.13
C THR A 26 -1.18 -9.85 -15.03
N ILE A 27 -1.43 -9.74 -16.34
CA ILE A 27 -1.09 -10.75 -17.33
C ILE A 27 -0.04 -10.29 -18.35
N ALA A 28 0.31 -9.01 -18.32
CA ALA A 28 1.33 -8.40 -19.18
C ALA A 28 2.27 -7.51 -18.37
N ALA A 29 3.46 -7.26 -18.86
CA ALA A 29 4.52 -6.49 -18.22
C ALA A 29 4.97 -7.12 -16.88
N ASN A 30 4.43 -6.68 -15.77
CA ASN A 30 4.68 -7.26 -14.45
C ASN A 30 3.74 -8.45 -14.20
N ILE A 31 4.07 -9.60 -14.75
CA ILE A 31 3.22 -10.81 -14.73
C ILE A 31 2.99 -11.31 -13.31
N ALA A 32 1.74 -11.74 -13.03
CA ALA A 32 1.31 -12.34 -11.78
C ALA A 32 1.44 -11.40 -10.54
N GLU A 33 1.47 -10.07 -10.76
CA GLU A 33 1.22 -9.15 -9.67
C GLU A 33 -0.26 -9.19 -9.32
N THR A 34 -0.55 -9.11 -8.02
CA THR A 34 -1.92 -9.22 -7.52
C THR A 34 -2.30 -8.05 -6.63
N ALA A 35 -3.56 -7.65 -6.69
CA ALA A 35 -4.13 -6.65 -5.80
C ALA A 35 -5.62 -6.90 -5.61
N ILE A 36 -6.17 -6.54 -4.44
CA ILE A 36 -7.61 -6.57 -4.19
C ILE A 36 -8.15 -5.13 -4.24
N LEU A 37 -9.20 -4.93 -5.03
CA LEU A 37 -9.82 -3.61 -5.17
C LEU A 37 -10.45 -3.16 -3.86
N SER A 38 -10.06 -2.00 -3.38
CA SER A 38 -10.65 -1.39 -2.18
C SER A 38 -11.93 -0.58 -2.47
N TYR A 39 -12.19 -0.27 -3.74
CA TYR A 39 -13.38 0.42 -4.23
C TYR A 39 -13.65 0.02 -5.69
N PRO A 40 -14.87 0.24 -6.21
CA PRO A 40 -15.18 -0.11 -7.59
C PRO A 40 -14.33 0.67 -8.59
N MET A 41 -13.75 -0.03 -9.59
CA MET A 41 -12.93 0.63 -10.63
C MET A 41 -12.92 -0.18 -11.94
N CYS A 42 -12.54 0.51 -13.01
CA CYS A 42 -12.21 -0.08 -14.29
C CYS A 42 -10.71 -0.27 -14.40
N PHE A 43 -10.27 -1.26 -15.16
CA PHE A 43 -8.87 -1.48 -15.47
C PHE A 43 -8.70 -2.02 -16.90
N PRO A 44 -7.49 -1.90 -17.51
CA PRO A 44 -7.24 -2.31 -18.89
C PRO A 44 -7.21 -3.85 -19.04
N ASP A 45 -7.15 -4.29 -20.29
CA ASP A 45 -7.09 -5.71 -20.69
C ASP A 45 -5.80 -6.45 -20.27
N SER A 46 -4.77 -5.72 -19.86
CA SER A 46 -3.56 -6.27 -19.23
C SER A 46 -3.79 -6.79 -17.81
N ILE A 47 -4.99 -6.61 -17.26
CA ILE A 47 -5.39 -7.06 -15.93
C ILE A 47 -6.61 -7.95 -16.03
N VAL A 48 -6.57 -9.11 -15.37
CA VAL A 48 -7.71 -10.02 -15.21
C VAL A 48 -8.33 -9.81 -13.84
N GLY A 49 -9.65 -9.57 -13.82
CA GLY A 49 -10.45 -9.56 -12.59
C GLY A 49 -10.96 -10.95 -12.25
N PHE A 50 -10.80 -11.35 -11.01
CA PHE A 50 -11.27 -12.62 -10.49
C PHE A 50 -12.20 -12.39 -9.29
N ASN A 51 -13.37 -13.04 -9.34
CA ASN A 51 -14.31 -13.15 -8.22
C ASN A 51 -14.54 -14.61 -7.91
N ALA A 52 -14.32 -15.00 -6.67
CA ALA A 52 -14.45 -16.37 -6.22
C ALA A 52 -15.93 -16.81 -6.11
N ASN A 53 -16.17 -18.09 -6.27
CA ASN A 53 -17.40 -18.69 -5.76
C ASN A 53 -17.25 -18.82 -4.23
N PRO A 54 -18.07 -18.12 -3.41
CA PRO A 54 -17.90 -18.06 -1.97
C PRO A 54 -18.06 -19.41 -1.26
N GLU A 55 -18.76 -20.36 -1.88
CA GLU A 55 -18.87 -21.73 -1.36
C GLU A 55 -17.58 -22.55 -1.54
N LYS A 56 -16.73 -22.16 -2.49
CA LYS A 56 -15.52 -22.93 -2.85
C LYS A 56 -14.24 -22.25 -2.41
N SER A 57 -14.18 -20.90 -2.42
CA SER A 57 -12.98 -20.15 -2.13
C SER A 57 -13.31 -18.70 -1.77
N SER A 58 -12.27 -17.87 -1.61
CA SER A 58 -12.37 -16.43 -1.46
C SER A 58 -11.27 -15.76 -2.28
N GLU A 59 -11.50 -14.50 -2.69
CA GLU A 59 -10.51 -13.68 -3.39
C GLU A 59 -9.22 -13.58 -2.58
N LEU A 60 -9.32 -13.43 -1.28
CA LEU A 60 -8.18 -13.30 -0.38
C LEU A 60 -7.36 -14.59 -0.28
N PHE A 61 -8.01 -15.76 -0.30
CA PHE A 61 -7.27 -17.03 -0.39
C PHE A 61 -6.51 -17.15 -1.70
N VAL A 62 -7.17 -16.82 -2.82
CA VAL A 62 -6.54 -16.86 -4.14
C VAL A 62 -5.41 -15.83 -4.25
N TYR A 63 -5.57 -14.67 -3.65
CA TYR A 63 -4.50 -13.65 -3.52
C TYR A 63 -3.25 -14.24 -2.86
N TYR A 64 -3.35 -14.82 -1.67
CA TYR A 64 -2.22 -15.43 -0.97
C TYR A 64 -1.63 -16.62 -1.73
N PHE A 65 -2.48 -17.40 -2.38
CA PHE A 65 -2.03 -18.50 -3.21
C PHE A 65 -1.20 -18.00 -4.40
N PHE A 66 -1.63 -16.95 -5.09
CA PHE A 66 -0.87 -16.35 -6.20
C PHE A 66 0.45 -15.76 -5.72
N GLU A 67 0.49 -15.09 -4.59
CA GLU A 67 1.74 -14.62 -4.00
C GLU A 67 2.73 -15.78 -3.71
N TYR A 68 2.22 -16.92 -3.28
CA TYR A 68 3.04 -18.10 -3.04
C TYR A 68 3.63 -18.69 -4.33
N ILE A 69 2.84 -18.82 -5.40
CA ILE A 69 3.26 -19.43 -6.68
C ILE A 69 3.80 -18.43 -7.70
N LYS A 70 3.80 -17.14 -7.40
CA LYS A 70 4.16 -16.04 -8.29
C LYS A 70 5.47 -16.29 -9.04
N LYS A 71 6.52 -16.71 -8.33
CA LYS A 71 7.82 -16.99 -8.92
C LYS A 71 7.80 -18.14 -9.93
N GLU A 72 6.95 -19.13 -9.72
CA GLU A 72 6.79 -20.26 -10.64
C GLU A 72 6.07 -19.82 -11.92
N ILE A 73 5.02 -19.01 -11.78
CA ILE A 73 4.30 -18.43 -12.92
C ILE A 73 5.26 -17.55 -13.75
N GLN A 74 6.00 -16.68 -13.10
CA GLN A 74 6.96 -15.78 -13.77
C GLN A 74 8.07 -16.55 -14.50
N LYS A 75 8.60 -17.61 -13.92
CA LYS A 75 9.57 -18.49 -14.60
C LYS A 75 8.99 -19.18 -15.83
N SER A 76 7.75 -19.64 -15.74
CA SER A 76 7.07 -20.29 -16.86
C SER A 76 6.80 -19.31 -18.00
N ALA A 77 6.53 -18.05 -17.69
CA ALA A 77 6.34 -16.99 -18.67
C ALA A 77 7.65 -16.61 -19.36
N SER A 78 8.75 -16.47 -18.64
CA SER A 78 10.07 -16.10 -19.17
C SER A 78 10.68 -17.13 -20.13
N GLY A 79 10.17 -18.37 -20.15
CA GLY A 79 10.59 -19.41 -21.10
C GLY A 79 9.81 -19.41 -22.42
N SER A 80 8.78 -18.58 -22.56
CA SER A 80 7.99 -18.44 -23.78
C SER A 80 8.50 -17.26 -24.61
N ILE A 81 8.31 -17.33 -25.95
CA ILE A 81 8.71 -16.27 -26.91
C ILE A 81 8.01 -14.91 -26.62
N GLN A 82 6.97 -14.93 -25.79
CA GLN A 82 6.27 -13.74 -25.32
C GLN A 82 6.22 -13.80 -23.78
N ASP A 83 6.81 -12.82 -23.13
CA ASP A 83 6.80 -12.61 -21.68
C ASP A 83 5.39 -12.22 -21.16
N ASN A 84 4.34 -12.94 -21.58
CA ASN A 84 2.96 -12.69 -21.21
C ASN A 84 2.26 -14.02 -20.87
N ILE A 85 1.45 -14.00 -19.83
CA ILE A 85 0.43 -15.01 -19.61
C ILE A 85 -0.90 -14.51 -20.16
N ASN A 86 -1.81 -15.40 -20.48
CA ASN A 86 -3.13 -15.04 -20.98
C ASN A 86 -4.24 -15.68 -20.13
N ILE A 87 -5.48 -15.28 -20.37
CA ILE A 87 -6.66 -15.82 -19.65
C ILE A 87 -6.77 -17.34 -19.85
N ASP A 88 -6.39 -17.84 -21.02
CA ASP A 88 -6.42 -19.27 -21.32
C ASP A 88 -5.42 -20.05 -20.44
N TYR A 89 -4.22 -19.49 -20.22
CA TYR A 89 -3.25 -20.07 -19.27
C TYR A 89 -3.82 -20.12 -17.85
N LEU A 90 -4.38 -19.01 -17.36
CA LEU A 90 -4.96 -18.93 -16.01
C LEU A 90 -6.15 -19.89 -15.87
N SER A 91 -7.01 -20.00 -16.88
CA SER A 91 -8.19 -20.87 -16.85
C SER A 91 -7.86 -22.36 -16.88
N LYS A 92 -6.73 -22.74 -17.49
CA LYS A 92 -6.23 -24.12 -17.55
C LYS A 92 -5.37 -24.51 -16.34
N MET A 93 -4.99 -23.53 -15.52
CA MET A 93 -4.18 -23.79 -14.32
C MET A 93 -4.93 -24.70 -13.35
N ARG A 94 -4.37 -25.87 -13.11
CA ARG A 94 -4.93 -26.83 -12.15
C ARG A 94 -4.24 -26.67 -10.80
N ILE A 95 -4.99 -26.16 -9.83
CA ILE A 95 -4.53 -25.88 -8.49
C ILE A 95 -5.17 -26.89 -7.53
N LYS A 96 -4.34 -27.57 -6.74
CA LYS A 96 -4.83 -28.34 -5.60
C LYS A 96 -5.03 -27.41 -4.41
N VAL A 97 -6.29 -27.19 -4.06
CA VAL A 97 -6.65 -26.34 -2.92
C VAL A 97 -7.27 -27.18 -1.80
N PRO A 98 -7.04 -26.86 -0.53
CA PRO A 98 -7.69 -27.53 0.58
C PRO A 98 -9.19 -27.19 0.61
N GLU A 99 -9.95 -27.91 1.44
CA GLU A 99 -11.35 -27.58 1.70
C GLU A 99 -11.51 -26.14 2.21
N LYS A 100 -12.64 -25.52 1.91
CA LYS A 100 -12.95 -24.11 2.24
C LYS A 100 -12.63 -23.74 3.70
N LYS A 101 -12.97 -24.60 4.65
CA LYS A 101 -12.68 -24.39 6.08
C LYS A 101 -11.20 -24.21 6.40
N TYR A 102 -10.30 -24.88 5.66
CA TYR A 102 -8.86 -24.71 5.84
C TYR A 102 -8.34 -23.47 5.11
N GLN A 103 -8.91 -23.16 3.94
CA GLN A 103 -8.63 -21.90 3.24
C GLN A 103 -8.93 -20.71 4.15
N ASP A 104 -10.09 -20.73 4.83
CA ASP A 104 -10.50 -19.64 5.73
C ASP A 104 -9.53 -19.46 6.91
N LYS A 105 -9.06 -20.55 7.51
CA LYS A 105 -8.04 -20.48 8.57
C LYS A 105 -6.71 -19.91 8.08
N ILE A 106 -6.28 -20.27 6.87
CA ILE A 106 -5.07 -19.73 6.25
C ILE A 106 -5.24 -18.20 6.05
N VAL A 107 -6.38 -17.80 5.50
CA VAL A 107 -6.70 -16.39 5.27
C VAL A 107 -6.75 -15.61 6.60
N GLU A 108 -7.39 -16.15 7.63
CA GLU A 108 -7.46 -15.54 8.94
C GLU A 108 -6.05 -15.28 9.52
N LEU A 109 -5.18 -16.30 9.47
CA LEU A 109 -3.81 -16.17 9.95
C LEU A 109 -3.02 -15.13 9.16
N LEU A 110 -2.96 -15.25 7.83
CA LEU A 110 -2.14 -14.38 6.98
C LEU A 110 -2.65 -12.95 7.00
N SER A 111 -3.96 -12.74 6.93
CA SER A 111 -4.54 -11.39 7.01
C SER A 111 -4.33 -10.72 8.36
N SER A 112 -4.23 -11.49 9.45
CA SER A 112 -3.89 -10.94 10.77
C SER A 112 -2.46 -10.42 10.82
N ILE A 113 -1.54 -11.08 10.12
CA ILE A 113 -0.14 -10.64 9.99
C ILE A 113 -0.07 -9.38 9.13
N ASP A 114 -0.74 -9.37 7.97
CA ASP A 114 -0.76 -8.19 7.09
C ASP A 114 -1.34 -6.96 7.79
N LYS A 115 -2.41 -7.13 8.58
CA LYS A 115 -2.97 -6.05 9.40
C LYS A 115 -1.97 -5.50 10.40
N LYS A 116 -1.17 -6.37 11.04
CA LYS A 116 -0.10 -5.94 11.97
C LYS A 116 1.01 -5.19 11.25
N ILE A 117 1.43 -5.67 10.08
CA ILE A 117 2.44 -4.99 9.26
C ILE A 117 1.94 -3.59 8.85
N LEU A 118 0.70 -3.51 8.38
CA LEU A 118 0.08 -2.23 8.00
C LEU A 118 0.03 -1.27 9.18
N LEU A 119 -0.43 -1.74 10.34
CA LEU A 119 -0.51 -0.93 11.56
C LEU A 119 0.87 -0.44 12.01
N ASN A 120 1.87 -1.31 12.01
CA ASN A 120 3.24 -0.94 12.37
C ASN A 120 3.81 0.12 11.40
N ASN A 121 3.54 -0.01 10.11
CA ASN A 121 3.97 1.00 9.13
C ASN A 121 3.28 2.35 9.37
N GLN A 122 1.99 2.36 9.72
CA GLN A 122 1.29 3.59 10.10
C GLN A 122 1.88 4.21 11.36
N ILE A 123 2.14 3.42 12.40
CA ILE A 123 2.77 3.88 13.63
C ILE A 123 4.15 4.48 13.34
N ASN A 124 4.98 3.84 12.51
CA ASN A 124 6.28 4.37 12.14
C ASN A 124 6.17 5.73 11.41
N GLN A 125 5.25 5.86 10.46
CA GLN A 125 5.00 7.14 9.77
C GLN A 125 4.58 8.25 10.73
N GLU A 126 3.68 7.95 11.68
CA GLU A 126 3.26 8.91 12.70
C GLU A 126 4.43 9.31 13.62
N LEU A 127 5.24 8.34 14.07
CA LEU A 127 6.41 8.61 14.91
C LEU A 127 7.46 9.46 14.18
N GLU A 128 7.71 9.20 12.90
CA GLU A 128 8.61 10.01 12.07
C GLU A 128 8.08 11.43 11.91
N ALA A 129 6.78 11.59 11.66
CA ALA A 129 6.15 12.90 11.55
C ALA A 129 6.22 13.67 12.88
N MET A 130 5.97 12.99 14.01
CA MET A 130 6.10 13.58 15.34
C MET A 130 7.54 13.99 15.64
N ALA A 131 8.52 13.14 15.34
CA ALA A 131 9.95 13.45 15.55
C ALA A 131 10.37 14.67 14.74
N LYS A 132 9.94 14.76 13.47
CA LYS A 132 10.21 15.92 12.62
C LYS A 132 9.57 17.19 13.17
N THR A 133 8.31 17.10 13.58
CA THR A 133 7.59 18.25 14.16
C THR A 133 8.29 18.74 15.44
N LEU A 134 8.70 17.81 16.31
CA LEU A 134 9.42 18.14 17.54
C LEU A 134 10.77 18.79 17.26
N TYR A 135 11.52 18.24 16.27
CA TYR A 135 12.78 18.81 15.83
C TYR A 135 12.60 20.24 15.31
N ASP A 136 11.62 20.45 14.44
CA ASP A 136 11.33 21.76 13.87
C ASP A 136 10.92 22.75 14.96
N TYR A 137 10.10 22.33 15.91
CA TYR A 137 9.64 23.15 17.01
C TYR A 137 10.78 23.55 17.95
N TRP A 138 11.67 22.61 18.29
CA TRP A 138 12.75 22.86 19.24
C TRP A 138 13.97 23.54 18.61
N PHE A 139 14.40 23.11 17.42
CA PHE A 139 15.70 23.48 16.84
C PHE A 139 15.59 24.46 15.66
N VAL A 140 14.42 24.56 15.04
CA VAL A 140 14.19 25.54 13.97
C VAL A 140 13.44 26.75 14.52
N GLN A 141 12.38 26.55 15.29
CA GLN A 141 11.56 27.60 15.87
C GLN A 141 12.13 28.09 17.22
N PHE A 142 12.92 27.27 17.91
CA PHE A 142 13.47 27.47 19.24
C PHE A 142 12.43 27.58 20.35
N ASP A 143 11.32 26.88 20.19
CA ASP A 143 10.25 26.79 21.17
C ASP A 143 10.34 25.49 22.01
N PHE A 144 11.58 25.05 22.32
CA PHE A 144 11.80 24.00 23.30
C PHE A 144 11.30 24.46 24.70
N PRO A 145 10.95 23.51 25.59
CA PRO A 145 10.47 23.89 26.94
C PRO A 145 11.51 24.61 27.75
N ASP A 146 11.14 25.79 28.30
CA ASP A 146 11.92 26.48 29.29
C ASP A 146 11.84 25.78 30.66
N GLN A 147 12.44 26.37 31.70
CA GLN A 147 12.43 25.87 33.08
C GLN A 147 11.00 25.71 33.65
N ASN A 148 10.03 26.39 33.09
CA ASN A 148 8.63 26.39 33.50
C ASN A 148 7.76 25.51 32.56
N GLY A 149 8.38 24.84 31.58
CA GLY A 149 7.70 24.04 30.56
C GLY A 149 6.99 24.88 29.48
N LYS A 150 7.26 26.18 29.38
CA LYS A 150 6.71 27.05 28.33
C LYS A 150 7.61 27.09 27.11
N PRO A 151 7.07 27.32 25.88
CA PRO A 151 7.86 27.49 24.68
C PRO A 151 8.87 28.64 24.85
N TYR A 152 10.16 28.36 24.66
CA TYR A 152 11.23 29.32 25.00
C TYR A 152 11.09 30.62 24.24
N LYS A 153 11.17 30.61 22.91
CA LYS A 153 11.16 31.83 22.09
C LYS A 153 9.82 32.58 22.19
N SER A 154 8.71 31.87 22.03
CA SER A 154 7.36 32.41 22.03
C SER A 154 6.94 33.00 23.41
N SER A 155 7.59 32.56 24.49
CA SER A 155 7.38 33.08 25.85
C SER A 155 8.36 34.20 26.22
N GLY A 156 9.15 34.73 25.27
CA GLY A 156 10.10 35.83 25.49
C GLY A 156 11.50 35.40 25.90
N GLY A 157 11.88 34.16 25.61
CA GLY A 157 13.26 33.67 25.80
C GLY A 157 14.27 34.54 25.05
N LYS A 158 15.43 34.80 25.69
CA LYS A 158 16.44 35.71 25.15
C LYS A 158 17.10 35.09 23.89
N MET A 159 17.05 35.83 22.79
CA MET A 159 17.67 35.49 21.54
C MET A 159 18.89 36.37 21.27
N VAL A 160 19.94 35.79 20.67
CA VAL A 160 21.20 36.51 20.34
C VAL A 160 21.54 36.18 18.87
N TYR A 161 21.91 37.21 18.10
CA TYR A 161 22.30 37.03 16.71
C TYR A 161 23.61 36.24 16.58
N ASN A 162 23.57 35.13 15.84
CA ASN A 162 24.76 34.36 15.52
C ASN A 162 25.27 34.74 14.12
N PRO A 163 26.48 35.34 14.00
CA PRO A 163 27.01 35.81 12.71
C PRO A 163 27.42 34.68 11.76
N GLU A 164 27.77 33.52 12.28
CA GLU A 164 28.15 32.34 11.45
C GLU A 164 26.93 31.73 10.80
N LEU A 165 25.85 31.55 11.55
CA LEU A 165 24.60 30.98 11.08
C LEU A 165 23.65 31.99 10.45
N LYS A 166 23.99 33.32 10.56
CA LYS A 166 23.22 34.46 10.06
C LYS A 166 21.74 34.44 10.52
N ARG A 167 21.53 34.04 11.77
CA ARG A 167 20.19 33.97 12.39
C ARG A 167 20.25 34.18 13.90
N ASP A 168 19.11 34.55 14.47
CA ASP A 168 18.97 34.60 15.92
C ASP A 168 18.94 33.18 16.51
N MET A 169 19.66 33.00 17.60
CA MET A 169 19.78 31.75 18.35
C MET A 169 19.44 32.00 19.82
N PRO A 170 18.96 30.99 20.55
CA PRO A 170 18.82 31.12 22.00
C PRO A 170 20.15 31.46 22.67
N GLU A 171 20.11 32.30 23.69
CA GLU A 171 21.32 32.64 24.46
C GLU A 171 21.95 31.36 25.05
N GLY A 172 23.24 31.18 24.80
CA GLY A 172 24.00 30.02 25.28
C GLY A 172 24.05 28.82 24.35
N TRP A 173 23.49 28.93 23.13
CA TRP A 173 23.56 27.89 22.09
C TRP A 173 24.74 28.13 21.15
#